data_a627dc9f54b9fc8a2ec11064c834aeef
#
_entry.id   a627dc9f54b9fc8a2ec11064c834aeef
#
_cell.length_a   1.000
_cell.length_b   1.000
_cell.length_c   1.000
_cell.angle_alpha   90.00
_cell.angle_beta   90.00
_cell.angle_gamma   90.00
#
_symmetry.space_group_name_H-M   'P 1'
#
loop_
_entity.id
_entity.type
_entity.pdbx_description
1 polymer ?
#
loop_
_entity_poly.entity_id
_entity_poly.type
_entity_poly.pdbx_seq_one_letter_code
_entity_poly.pdbx_strand_id
1 'polypeptide(L)'
;LTPYGSDLEDTRVMWEEFAEILPKAWTQEVTSHDGQYFKIPPREVLPKPLQKPHPPLWSACGSDETVRLAAEMGLGALVGSEGGPEKVGNLLDLYRKTVKSATPTGMVNDQNALMTAGFCHEDPKVVETRGVELVHWYMEQQRERARLVWKGVDPATVPPDYQGYYEKDMQLAAGPHAGDKTAQEVVKQGTSFLVGTPEDCIRFVEEYEAMGVEQVFSLNAIGPESHEETMNTLKMFGEHVIPYFKAKDKAQTNKAK
;
A
#
# COMPACT_ATOMS: atom_id res chain seq x y z
N LEU A 1 -1.42 -9.34 16.80
CA LEU A 1 -0.19 -8.86 17.47
C LEU A 1 0.11 -9.65 18.75
N THR A 2 -0.90 -9.94 19.56
CA THR A 2 -0.73 -10.72 20.79
C THR A 2 0.08 -12.03 20.63
N PRO A 3 -0.08 -12.83 19.54
CA PRO A 3 0.75 -14.00 19.30
C PRO A 3 2.25 -13.71 19.14
N TYR A 4 2.60 -12.46 18.85
CA TYR A 4 3.99 -12.00 18.72
C TYR A 4 4.50 -11.25 19.95
N GLY A 5 3.73 -11.25 21.06
CA GLY A 5 4.12 -10.64 22.32
C GLY A 5 4.07 -9.10 22.33
N SER A 6 3.30 -8.50 21.42
CA SER A 6 3.14 -7.03 21.35
C SER A 6 1.69 -6.67 21.68
N ASP A 7 1.49 -5.71 22.57
CA ASP A 7 0.20 -5.11 22.85
C ASP A 7 -0.10 -3.99 21.85
N LEU A 8 -1.38 -3.78 21.53
CA LEU A 8 -1.79 -2.76 20.55
C LEU A 8 -1.35 -1.36 20.96
N GLU A 9 -1.42 -1.05 22.25
CA GLU A 9 -1.04 0.26 22.80
C GLU A 9 0.43 0.63 22.54
N ASP A 10 1.29 -0.37 22.49
CA ASP A 10 2.74 -0.18 22.34
C ASP A 10 3.19 -0.11 20.89
N THR A 11 2.41 -0.67 19.97
CA THR A 11 2.86 -0.91 18.59
C THR A 11 3.23 0.36 17.83
N ARG A 12 2.53 1.48 18.07
CA ARG A 12 2.85 2.75 17.44
C ARG A 12 4.23 3.26 17.87
N VAL A 13 4.46 3.31 19.17
CA VAL A 13 5.74 3.81 19.74
C VAL A 13 6.88 2.88 19.36
N MET A 14 6.67 1.57 19.38
CA MET A 14 7.66 0.58 18.90
C MET A 14 8.01 0.80 17.42
N TRP A 15 7.01 1.06 16.59
CA TRP A 15 7.23 1.31 15.16
C TRP A 15 8.02 2.60 14.92
N GLU A 16 7.68 3.69 15.60
CA GLU A 16 8.39 4.97 15.52
C GLU A 16 9.85 4.82 15.97
N GLU A 17 10.07 4.18 17.11
CA GLU A 17 11.40 3.90 17.63
C GLU A 17 12.23 3.05 16.66
N PHE A 18 11.62 2.01 16.07
CA PHE A 18 12.30 1.16 15.08
C PHE A 18 12.62 1.93 13.78
N ALA A 19 11.72 2.78 13.31
CA ALA A 19 11.94 3.58 12.11
C ALA A 19 13.11 4.57 12.27
N GLU A 20 13.39 5.04 13.49
CA GLU A 20 14.59 5.84 13.79
C GLU A 20 15.89 5.01 13.84
N ILE A 21 15.80 3.75 14.27
CA ILE A 21 16.97 2.86 14.40
C ILE A 21 17.51 2.48 13.01
N LEU A 22 16.63 2.19 12.05
CA LEU A 22 17.04 1.66 10.74
C LEU A 22 18.05 2.54 9.99
N PRO A 23 17.83 3.86 9.80
CA PRO A 23 18.81 4.72 9.14
C PRO A 23 20.14 4.76 9.87
N LYS A 24 20.13 4.79 11.22
CA LYS A 24 21.35 4.76 12.03
C LYS A 24 22.14 3.47 11.82
N ALA A 25 21.42 2.32 11.87
CA ALA A 25 22.03 1.00 11.68
C ALA A 25 22.69 0.84 10.30
N TRP A 26 22.15 1.49 9.27
CA TRP A 26 22.68 1.41 7.91
C TRP A 26 23.79 2.41 7.60
N THR A 27 23.82 3.56 8.29
CA THR A 27 24.74 4.66 7.97
C THR A 27 25.92 4.79 8.93
N GLN A 28 25.73 4.44 10.20
CA GLN A 28 26.78 4.56 11.23
C GLN A 28 27.66 3.29 11.27
N GLU A 29 28.95 3.44 11.52
CA GLU A 29 29.87 2.34 11.71
C GLU A 29 29.45 1.47 12.91
N VAL A 30 29.25 2.12 14.05
CA VAL A 30 28.74 1.49 15.27
C VAL A 30 27.41 2.13 15.63
N THR A 31 26.38 1.30 15.79
CA THR A 31 25.03 1.72 16.16
C THR A 31 24.71 1.26 17.56
N SER A 32 24.13 2.14 18.35
CA SER A 32 23.51 1.82 19.65
C SER A 32 22.16 2.51 19.76
N HIS A 33 21.27 1.95 20.57
CA HIS A 33 19.99 2.55 20.89
C HIS A 33 19.58 2.18 22.30
N ASP A 34 19.13 3.16 23.06
CA ASP A 34 18.61 2.98 24.42
C ASP A 34 17.23 3.65 24.52
N GLY A 35 16.24 3.02 23.85
CA GLY A 35 14.87 3.47 23.79
C GLY A 35 13.98 2.81 24.83
N GLN A 36 12.70 3.02 24.72
CA GLN A 36 11.71 2.41 25.62
C GLN A 36 11.58 0.90 25.35
N TYR A 37 11.48 0.51 24.08
CA TYR A 37 11.23 -0.87 23.65
C TYR A 37 12.47 -1.57 23.14
N PHE A 38 13.39 -0.85 22.48
CA PHE A 38 14.60 -1.43 21.91
C PHE A 38 15.84 -1.01 22.68
N LYS A 39 16.55 -2.00 23.22
CA LYS A 39 17.85 -1.82 23.90
C LYS A 39 18.94 -2.48 23.06
N ILE A 40 19.67 -1.68 22.29
CA ILE A 40 20.72 -2.16 21.39
C ILE A 40 22.07 -1.65 21.88
N PRO A 41 22.90 -2.52 22.48
CA PRO A 41 24.26 -2.13 22.87
C PRO A 41 25.11 -1.79 21.64
N PRO A 42 26.17 -0.97 21.78
CA PRO A 42 27.04 -0.60 20.66
C PRO A 42 27.50 -1.81 19.86
N ARG A 43 27.24 -1.80 18.56
CA ARG A 43 27.59 -2.87 17.62
C ARG A 43 27.65 -2.40 16.17
N GLU A 44 28.41 -3.10 15.38
CA GLU A 44 28.35 -2.98 13.93
C GLU A 44 27.13 -3.77 13.41
N VAL A 45 26.46 -3.21 12.40
CA VAL A 45 25.38 -3.87 11.65
C VAL A 45 25.87 -4.07 10.22
N LEU A 46 26.07 -5.31 9.82
CA LEU A 46 26.64 -5.70 8.53
C LEU A 46 25.69 -6.70 7.80
N PRO A 47 25.68 -6.70 6.45
CA PRO A 47 26.39 -5.77 5.55
C PRO A 47 25.73 -4.38 5.51
N LYS A 48 26.52 -3.36 5.19
CA LYS A 48 25.98 -2.02 4.93
C LYS A 48 25.30 -1.98 3.54
N PRO A 49 24.23 -1.18 3.36
CA PRO A 49 23.59 -1.01 2.07
C PRO A 49 24.55 -0.46 1.00
N LEU A 50 24.35 -0.92 -0.25
CA LEU A 50 25.05 -0.36 -1.39
C LEU A 50 24.55 1.07 -1.71
N GLN A 51 23.24 1.29 -1.58
CA GLN A 51 22.63 2.60 -1.76
C GLN A 51 23.08 3.57 -0.66
N LYS A 52 23.27 4.84 -1.05
CA LYS A 52 23.70 5.89 -0.13
C LYS A 52 22.67 7.03 -0.08
N PRO A 53 22.38 7.56 1.11
CA PRO A 53 22.89 7.14 2.42
C PRO A 53 22.39 5.77 2.86
N HIS A 54 21.19 5.34 2.43
CA HIS A 54 20.55 4.05 2.69
C HIS A 54 19.41 3.82 1.66
N PRO A 55 18.84 2.60 1.55
CA PRO A 55 17.65 2.35 0.74
C PRO A 55 16.49 3.26 1.18
N PRO A 56 15.64 3.74 0.24
CA PRO A 56 14.47 4.52 0.60
C PRO A 56 13.52 3.69 1.49
N LEU A 57 13.03 4.32 2.54
CA LEU A 57 12.06 3.72 3.45
C LEU A 57 10.64 4.06 3.04
N TRP A 58 9.71 3.14 3.25
CA TRP A 58 8.31 3.25 2.90
C TRP A 58 7.42 2.83 4.05
N SER A 59 6.24 3.44 4.16
CA SER A 59 5.19 3.06 5.11
C SER A 59 3.88 2.78 4.39
N ALA A 60 3.20 1.70 4.81
CA ALA A 60 1.82 1.46 4.38
C ALA A 60 0.89 2.45 5.06
N CYS A 61 0.09 3.16 4.25
CA CYS A 61 -0.77 4.25 4.69
C CYS A 61 -2.23 3.98 4.30
N GLY A 62 -3.10 3.79 5.29
CA GLY A 62 -4.53 3.52 5.08
C GLY A 62 -5.46 4.62 5.61
N SER A 63 -4.93 5.61 6.33
CA SER A 63 -5.67 6.71 6.96
C SER A 63 -4.86 8.00 6.91
N ASP A 64 -5.54 9.12 7.15
CA ASP A 64 -4.91 10.46 7.25
C ASP A 64 -3.80 10.49 8.30
N GLU A 65 -4.01 9.81 9.42
CA GLU A 65 -3.04 9.73 10.50
C GLU A 65 -1.77 9.01 10.06
N THR A 66 -1.89 7.82 9.45
CA THR A 66 -0.73 7.05 9.00
C THR A 66 0.03 7.72 7.86
N VAL A 67 -0.70 8.43 6.98
CA VAL A 67 -0.08 9.24 5.92
C VAL A 67 0.69 10.42 6.51
N ARG A 68 0.11 11.11 7.51
CA ARG A 68 0.78 12.23 8.18
C ARG A 68 2.06 11.77 8.86
N LEU A 69 1.98 10.70 9.66
CA LEU A 69 3.13 10.15 10.37
C LEU A 69 4.24 9.71 9.40
N ALA A 70 3.89 8.99 8.33
CA ALA A 70 4.87 8.61 7.30
C ALA A 70 5.55 9.84 6.70
N ALA A 71 4.78 10.87 6.36
CA ALA A 71 5.29 12.10 5.79
C ALA A 71 6.20 12.87 6.75
N GLU A 72 5.83 13.02 8.04
CA GLU A 72 6.62 13.69 9.08
C GLU A 72 7.95 12.97 9.32
N MET A 73 7.95 11.65 9.24
CA MET A 73 9.16 10.82 9.35
C MET A 73 9.97 10.73 8.06
N GLY A 74 9.55 11.37 6.97
CA GLY A 74 10.24 11.34 5.69
C GLY A 74 10.20 9.99 4.98
N LEU A 75 9.19 9.17 5.25
CA LEU A 75 8.99 7.87 4.63
C LEU A 75 8.09 8.00 3.39
N GLY A 76 8.36 7.24 2.34
CA GLY A 76 7.48 7.16 1.18
C GLY A 76 6.11 6.58 1.55
N ALA A 77 5.05 7.10 0.94
CA ALA A 77 3.69 6.65 1.22
C ALA A 77 3.26 5.53 0.26
N LEU A 78 2.92 4.35 0.80
CA LEU A 78 2.30 3.26 0.06
C LEU A 78 0.81 3.21 0.43
N VAL A 79 -0.07 3.61 -0.50
CA VAL A 79 -1.52 3.66 -0.29
C VAL A 79 -2.23 2.55 -1.07
N GLY A 80 -3.34 2.05 -0.53
CA GLY A 80 -4.17 1.05 -1.21
C GLY A 80 -5.24 1.69 -2.09
N SER A 81 -5.57 1.03 -3.21
CA SER A 81 -6.57 1.50 -4.18
C SER A 81 -8.03 1.23 -3.77
N GLU A 82 -8.28 0.42 -2.74
CA GLU A 82 -9.62 -0.09 -2.40
C GLU A 82 -10.62 1.03 -2.03
N GLY A 83 -10.12 2.18 -1.61
CA GLY A 83 -10.96 3.36 -1.33
C GLY A 83 -11.37 4.16 -2.55
N GLY A 84 -10.87 3.79 -3.73
CA GLY A 84 -11.09 4.50 -4.98
C GLY A 84 -10.29 5.81 -5.12
N PRO A 85 -10.38 6.45 -6.30
CA PRO A 85 -9.55 7.59 -6.67
C PRO A 85 -9.67 8.78 -5.73
N GLU A 86 -10.88 9.14 -5.31
CA GLU A 86 -11.09 10.29 -4.42
C GLU A 86 -10.35 10.17 -3.10
N LYS A 87 -10.46 8.99 -2.45
CA LYS A 87 -9.76 8.73 -1.19
C LYS A 87 -8.26 8.76 -1.36
N VAL A 88 -7.74 8.09 -2.40
CA VAL A 88 -6.30 8.08 -2.71
C VAL A 88 -5.80 9.50 -2.97
N GLY A 89 -6.52 10.30 -3.77
CA GLY A 89 -6.17 11.69 -4.03
C GLY A 89 -6.05 12.52 -2.76
N ASN A 90 -7.04 12.41 -1.84
CA ASN A 90 -7.03 13.11 -0.56
C ASN A 90 -5.82 12.72 0.32
N LEU A 91 -5.50 11.42 0.40
CA LEU A 91 -4.34 10.92 1.14
C LEU A 91 -3.02 11.44 0.56
N LEU A 92 -2.87 11.42 -0.78
CA LEU A 92 -1.67 11.90 -1.44
C LEU A 92 -1.51 13.43 -1.35
N ASP A 93 -2.60 14.19 -1.35
CA ASP A 93 -2.55 15.63 -1.14
C ASP A 93 -2.09 15.99 0.28
N LEU A 94 -2.57 15.25 1.28
CA LEU A 94 -2.10 15.39 2.66
C LEU A 94 -0.61 15.04 2.76
N TYR A 95 -0.20 13.92 2.15
CA TYR A 95 1.19 13.48 2.12
C TYR A 95 2.12 14.55 1.54
N ARG A 96 1.84 15.03 0.34
CA ARG A 96 2.67 16.02 -0.38
C ARG A 96 2.79 17.37 0.37
N LYS A 97 1.77 17.74 1.13
CA LYS A 97 1.82 18.95 1.97
C LYS A 97 2.72 18.73 3.18
N THR A 98 2.61 17.57 3.82
CA THR A 98 3.28 17.28 5.09
C THR A 98 4.75 16.94 4.91
N VAL A 99 5.12 16.14 3.90
CA VAL A 99 6.50 15.67 3.68
C VAL A 99 7.51 16.79 3.44
N LYS A 100 7.07 17.95 2.98
CA LYS A 100 7.91 19.13 2.75
C LYS A 100 8.58 19.66 4.02
N SER A 101 8.00 19.39 5.18
CA SER A 101 8.52 19.78 6.50
C SER A 101 9.12 18.61 7.29
N ALA A 102 9.31 17.46 6.64
CA ALA A 102 9.87 16.28 7.29
C ALA A 102 11.29 16.51 7.82
N THR A 103 11.56 15.98 9.00
CA THR A 103 12.89 16.04 9.64
C THR A 103 13.33 14.63 10.07
N PRO A 104 13.55 13.71 9.10
CA PRO A 104 13.85 12.33 9.43
C PRO A 104 15.25 12.15 9.99
N THR A 105 15.47 11.03 10.67
CA THR A 105 16.78 10.59 11.11
C THR A 105 17.71 10.25 9.92
N GLY A 106 17.13 9.80 8.81
CA GLY A 106 17.84 9.48 7.56
C GLY A 106 17.54 10.46 6.44
N MET A 107 17.44 9.96 5.21
CA MET A 107 17.03 10.75 4.08
C MET A 107 15.50 10.83 3.95
N VAL A 108 14.99 11.91 3.40
CA VAL A 108 13.59 12.01 2.99
C VAL A 108 13.37 11.16 1.74
N ASN A 109 12.37 10.27 1.79
CA ASN A 109 11.76 9.65 0.64
C ASN A 109 10.40 10.33 0.42
N ASP A 110 10.33 11.26 -0.52
CA ASP A 110 9.12 12.03 -0.84
C ASP A 110 8.24 11.38 -1.92
N GLN A 111 8.55 10.14 -2.29
CA GLN A 111 7.82 9.38 -3.28
C GLN A 111 6.53 8.76 -2.70
N ASN A 112 5.59 8.52 -3.61
CA ASN A 112 4.36 7.81 -3.28
C ASN A 112 4.13 6.63 -4.23
N ALA A 113 3.36 5.65 -3.75
CA ALA A 113 3.03 4.48 -4.52
C ALA A 113 1.60 4.00 -4.22
N LEU A 114 0.95 3.46 -5.23
CA LEU A 114 -0.35 2.81 -5.14
C LEU A 114 -0.17 1.30 -5.13
N MET A 115 -0.75 0.61 -4.15
CA MET A 115 -0.86 -0.83 -4.11
C MET A 115 -2.27 -1.26 -4.51
N THR A 116 -2.38 -2.22 -5.42
CA THR A 116 -3.67 -2.70 -5.93
C THR A 116 -3.62 -4.18 -6.27
N ALA A 117 -4.74 -4.88 -6.12
CA ALA A 117 -4.88 -6.23 -6.67
C ALA A 117 -4.99 -6.16 -8.19
N GLY A 118 -4.29 -7.05 -8.89
CA GLY A 118 -4.18 -7.03 -10.34
C GLY A 118 -4.53 -8.35 -10.99
N PHE A 119 -5.34 -8.28 -12.06
CA PHE A 119 -5.63 -9.37 -12.99
C PHE A 119 -5.84 -8.78 -14.38
N CYS A 120 -5.12 -9.28 -15.38
CA CYS A 120 -5.21 -8.77 -16.73
C CYS A 120 -5.36 -9.92 -17.74
N HIS A 121 -6.36 -9.80 -18.60
CA HIS A 121 -6.62 -10.78 -19.65
C HIS A 121 -7.08 -10.10 -20.94
N GLU A 122 -6.62 -10.58 -22.11
CA GLU A 122 -6.98 -10.02 -23.42
C GLU A 122 -8.46 -10.21 -23.80
N ASP A 123 -9.10 -11.30 -23.32
CA ASP A 123 -10.53 -11.55 -23.56
C ASP A 123 -11.40 -10.88 -22.48
N PRO A 124 -12.25 -9.88 -22.85
CA PRO A 124 -13.14 -9.22 -21.92
C PRO A 124 -14.12 -10.17 -21.19
N LYS A 125 -14.51 -11.30 -21.83
CA LYS A 125 -15.39 -12.28 -21.20
C LYS A 125 -14.72 -12.99 -20.02
N VAL A 126 -13.41 -13.22 -20.11
CA VAL A 126 -12.63 -13.78 -19.00
C VAL A 126 -12.54 -12.74 -17.86
N VAL A 127 -12.38 -11.47 -18.19
CA VAL A 127 -12.41 -10.38 -17.18
C VAL A 127 -13.77 -10.32 -16.48
N GLU A 128 -14.89 -10.36 -17.24
CA GLU A 128 -16.26 -10.30 -16.71
C GLU A 128 -16.65 -11.52 -15.85
N THR A 129 -15.97 -12.65 -16.01
CA THR A 129 -16.21 -13.87 -15.23
C THR A 129 -15.12 -14.09 -14.18
N ARG A 130 -13.93 -14.42 -14.62
CA ARG A 130 -12.81 -14.77 -13.73
C ARG A 130 -12.30 -13.56 -12.93
N GLY A 131 -12.17 -12.40 -13.57
CA GLY A 131 -11.79 -11.16 -12.89
C GLY A 131 -12.77 -10.78 -11.78
N VAL A 132 -14.08 -10.92 -12.03
CA VAL A 132 -15.13 -10.69 -11.02
C VAL A 132 -15.03 -11.70 -9.87
N GLU A 133 -14.81 -12.98 -10.17
CA GLU A 133 -14.62 -14.03 -9.16
C GLU A 133 -13.42 -13.73 -8.23
N LEU A 134 -12.29 -13.32 -8.80
CA LEU A 134 -11.08 -12.97 -8.04
C LEU A 134 -11.30 -11.74 -7.15
N VAL A 135 -11.94 -10.70 -7.66
CA VAL A 135 -12.29 -9.51 -6.88
C VAL A 135 -13.26 -9.86 -5.75
N HIS A 136 -14.28 -10.68 -6.04
CA HIS A 136 -15.22 -11.15 -5.01
C HIS A 136 -14.49 -11.91 -3.90
N TRP A 137 -13.62 -12.85 -4.27
CA TRP A 137 -12.82 -13.60 -3.32
C TRP A 137 -11.95 -12.66 -2.46
N TYR A 138 -11.26 -11.69 -3.09
CA TYR A 138 -10.43 -10.72 -2.38
C TYR A 138 -11.25 -9.90 -1.36
N MET A 139 -12.42 -9.42 -1.77
CA MET A 139 -13.32 -8.67 -0.89
C MET A 139 -13.79 -9.52 0.30
N GLU A 140 -14.14 -10.80 0.08
CA GLU A 140 -14.53 -11.71 1.16
C GLU A 140 -13.36 -12.01 2.10
N GLN A 141 -12.13 -12.17 1.60
CA GLN A 141 -10.95 -12.34 2.46
C GLN A 141 -10.70 -11.11 3.34
N GLN A 142 -10.92 -9.91 2.83
CA GLN A 142 -10.80 -8.70 3.65
C GLN A 142 -11.86 -8.66 4.77
N ARG A 143 -13.08 -9.10 4.49
CA ARG A 143 -14.16 -9.21 5.50
C ARG A 143 -13.82 -10.25 6.57
N GLU A 144 -13.34 -11.42 6.15
CA GLU A 144 -12.96 -12.48 7.09
C GLU A 144 -11.76 -12.06 7.96
N ARG A 145 -10.77 -11.41 7.38
CA ARG A 145 -9.66 -10.81 8.12
C ARG A 145 -10.17 -9.84 9.19
N ALA A 146 -11.08 -8.95 8.82
CA ALA A 146 -11.67 -7.99 9.76
C ALA A 146 -12.38 -8.68 10.93
N ARG A 147 -13.14 -9.75 10.68
CA ARG A 147 -13.78 -10.55 11.72
C ARG A 147 -12.76 -11.22 12.65
N LEU A 148 -11.68 -11.75 12.10
CA LEU A 148 -10.67 -12.49 12.86
C LEU A 148 -9.79 -11.60 13.71
N VAL A 149 -9.37 -10.44 13.18
CA VAL A 149 -8.48 -9.50 13.87
C VAL A 149 -9.09 -8.99 15.18
N TRP A 150 -10.40 -8.69 15.16
CA TRP A 150 -11.10 -8.11 16.31
C TRP A 150 -11.94 -9.11 17.09
N LYS A 151 -11.80 -10.40 16.81
CA LYS A 151 -12.57 -11.44 17.48
C LYS A 151 -12.29 -11.45 18.99
N GLY A 152 -13.31 -11.17 19.76
CA GLY A 152 -13.24 -11.19 21.23
C GLY A 152 -12.58 -9.95 21.85
N VAL A 153 -12.26 -8.93 21.07
CA VAL A 153 -11.77 -7.64 21.58
C VAL A 153 -12.97 -6.85 22.12
N ASP A 154 -12.84 -6.35 23.35
CA ASP A 154 -13.81 -5.41 23.92
C ASP A 154 -13.59 -4.03 23.26
N PRO A 155 -14.64 -3.43 22.62
CA PRO A 155 -14.53 -2.10 22.01
C PRO A 155 -13.99 -1.02 22.94
N ALA A 156 -14.28 -1.12 24.25
CA ALA A 156 -13.82 -0.16 25.24
C ALA A 156 -12.31 -0.20 25.51
N THR A 157 -11.66 -1.31 25.13
CA THR A 157 -10.21 -1.52 25.32
C THR A 157 -9.38 -1.21 24.06
N VAL A 158 -10.03 -0.81 22.97
CA VAL A 158 -9.32 -0.44 21.73
C VAL A 158 -8.63 0.89 21.94
N PRO A 159 -7.28 0.98 21.74
CA PRO A 159 -6.56 2.24 21.90
C PRO A 159 -7.08 3.33 20.94
N PRO A 160 -7.03 4.62 21.34
CA PRO A 160 -7.54 5.74 20.53
C PRO A 160 -7.02 5.74 19.08
N ASP A 161 -5.73 5.44 18.89
CA ASP A 161 -5.07 5.38 17.58
C ASP A 161 -5.59 4.25 16.67
N TYR A 162 -6.28 3.26 17.25
CA TYR A 162 -6.84 2.11 16.54
C TYR A 162 -8.36 2.17 16.39
N GLN A 163 -9.05 3.13 17.02
CA GLN A 163 -10.52 3.24 16.96
C GLN A 163 -11.04 3.33 15.52
N GLY A 164 -10.44 4.17 14.69
CA GLY A 164 -10.84 4.28 13.28
C GLY A 164 -10.65 3.00 12.47
N TYR A 165 -9.59 2.21 12.77
CA TYR A 165 -9.40 0.89 12.17
C TYR A 165 -10.44 -0.10 12.66
N TYR A 166 -10.72 -0.11 13.97
CA TYR A 166 -11.73 -0.96 14.57
C TYR A 166 -13.11 -0.71 13.95
N GLU A 167 -13.55 0.54 13.89
CA GLU A 167 -14.85 0.91 13.33
C GLU A 167 -14.98 0.53 11.87
N LYS A 168 -13.96 0.81 11.06
CA LYS A 168 -13.90 0.42 9.65
C LYS A 168 -13.95 -1.11 9.48
N ASP A 169 -13.16 -1.84 10.24
CA ASP A 169 -13.12 -3.30 10.19
C ASP A 169 -14.44 -3.91 10.70
N MET A 170 -15.10 -3.33 11.69
CA MET A 170 -16.41 -3.76 12.16
C MET A 170 -17.51 -3.55 11.10
N GLN A 171 -17.49 -2.42 10.40
CA GLN A 171 -18.37 -2.17 9.26
C GLN A 171 -18.13 -3.21 8.16
N LEU A 172 -16.87 -3.46 7.80
CA LEU A 172 -16.50 -4.45 6.81
C LEU A 172 -16.90 -5.87 7.21
N ALA A 173 -16.68 -6.24 8.49
CA ALA A 173 -17.01 -7.55 9.05
C ALA A 173 -18.52 -7.83 9.12
N ALA A 174 -19.35 -6.80 9.27
CA ALA A 174 -20.80 -6.91 9.25
C ALA A 174 -21.36 -7.41 7.89
N GLY A 175 -20.54 -7.34 6.83
CA GLY A 175 -20.89 -7.79 5.49
C GLY A 175 -21.41 -6.67 4.61
N PRO A 176 -21.86 -6.99 3.39
CA PRO A 176 -22.35 -5.98 2.46
C PRO A 176 -23.59 -5.27 3.02
N HIS A 177 -23.55 -3.94 2.98
CA HIS A 177 -24.70 -3.09 3.28
C HIS A 177 -25.48 -2.74 2.01
N ALA A 178 -26.72 -2.28 2.19
CA ALA A 178 -27.51 -1.75 1.06
C ALA A 178 -26.75 -0.54 0.47
N GLY A 179 -26.36 -0.66 -0.80
CA GLY A 179 -25.57 0.35 -1.52
C GLY A 179 -24.09 0.04 -1.69
N ASP A 180 -23.58 -0.99 -1.05
CA ASP A 180 -22.21 -1.48 -1.33
C ASP A 180 -22.14 -2.06 -2.75
N LYS A 181 -21.07 -1.75 -3.45
CA LYS A 181 -20.85 -2.26 -4.81
C LYS A 181 -20.52 -3.76 -4.76
N THR A 182 -21.15 -4.49 -5.66
CA THR A 182 -20.79 -5.88 -5.95
C THR A 182 -19.42 -5.95 -6.64
N ALA A 183 -18.79 -7.12 -6.63
CA ALA A 183 -17.53 -7.33 -7.36
C ALA A 183 -17.69 -7.03 -8.87
N GLN A 184 -18.85 -7.34 -9.44
CA GLN A 184 -19.14 -7.05 -10.84
C GLN A 184 -19.19 -5.53 -11.11
N GLU A 185 -19.84 -4.76 -10.25
CA GLU A 185 -19.89 -3.30 -10.36
C GLU A 185 -18.51 -2.67 -10.16
N VAL A 186 -17.70 -3.20 -9.22
CA VAL A 186 -16.33 -2.75 -8.95
C VAL A 186 -15.43 -2.99 -10.17
N VAL A 187 -15.47 -4.19 -10.77
CA VAL A 187 -14.71 -4.50 -12.00
C VAL A 187 -15.19 -3.65 -13.17
N LYS A 188 -16.51 -3.52 -13.37
CA LYS A 188 -17.07 -2.69 -14.42
C LYS A 188 -16.71 -1.22 -14.31
N GLN A 189 -16.61 -0.69 -13.10
CA GLN A 189 -16.18 0.68 -12.84
C GLN A 189 -14.68 0.87 -13.11
N GLY A 190 -13.84 -0.16 -12.81
CA GLY A 190 -12.42 -0.19 -13.12
C GLY A 190 -11.57 0.85 -12.38
N THR A 191 -11.97 1.25 -11.14
CA THR A 191 -11.27 2.32 -10.40
C THR A 191 -10.68 1.90 -9.06
N SER A 192 -11.07 0.72 -8.53
CA SER A 192 -10.60 0.25 -7.22
C SER A 192 -9.56 -0.87 -7.30
N PHE A 193 -9.53 -1.61 -8.41
CA PHE A 193 -8.58 -2.69 -8.65
C PHE A 193 -8.07 -2.65 -10.08
N LEU A 194 -6.82 -3.05 -10.27
CA LEU A 194 -6.17 -3.16 -11.58
C LEU A 194 -6.62 -4.47 -12.28
N VAL A 195 -7.92 -4.56 -12.54
CA VAL A 195 -8.57 -5.75 -13.11
C VAL A 195 -9.28 -5.38 -14.40
N GLY A 196 -8.85 -5.97 -15.53
CA GLY A 196 -9.43 -5.62 -16.83
C GLY A 196 -8.64 -6.19 -18.01
N THR A 197 -9.00 -5.71 -19.20
CA THR A 197 -8.17 -5.86 -20.39
C THR A 197 -6.93 -4.98 -20.29
N PRO A 198 -5.91 -5.15 -21.15
CA PRO A 198 -4.76 -4.24 -21.17
C PRO A 198 -5.15 -2.76 -21.26
N GLU A 199 -6.16 -2.43 -22.06
CA GLU A 199 -6.67 -1.06 -22.21
C GLU A 199 -7.35 -0.54 -20.93
N ASP A 200 -8.09 -1.41 -20.23
CA ASP A 200 -8.69 -1.07 -18.93
C ASP A 200 -7.63 -0.82 -17.88
N CYS A 201 -6.59 -1.64 -17.86
CA CYS A 201 -5.45 -1.48 -16.96
C CYS A 201 -4.65 -0.20 -17.24
N ILE A 202 -4.46 0.16 -18.52
CA ILE A 202 -3.83 1.43 -18.90
C ILE A 202 -4.68 2.60 -18.40
N ARG A 203 -5.99 2.58 -18.63
CA ARG A 203 -6.91 3.64 -18.16
C ARG A 203 -6.89 3.79 -16.65
N PHE A 204 -6.89 2.67 -15.90
CA PHE A 204 -6.74 2.68 -14.45
C PHE A 204 -5.46 3.41 -14.01
N VAL A 205 -4.32 3.04 -14.57
CA VAL A 205 -3.04 3.66 -14.19
C VAL A 205 -3.00 5.14 -14.59
N GLU A 206 -3.55 5.52 -15.75
CA GLU A 206 -3.64 6.94 -16.18
C GLU A 206 -4.49 7.79 -15.23
N GLU A 207 -5.59 7.25 -14.72
CA GLU A 207 -6.44 7.94 -13.74
C GLU A 207 -5.65 8.26 -12.46
N TYR A 208 -4.89 7.31 -11.94
CA TYR A 208 -4.07 7.50 -10.74
C TYR A 208 -2.81 8.35 -11.00
N GLU A 209 -2.19 8.22 -12.16
CA GLU A 209 -1.10 9.10 -12.60
C GLU A 209 -1.53 10.57 -12.63
N ALA A 210 -2.75 10.86 -13.13
CA ALA A 210 -3.31 12.20 -13.13
C ALA A 210 -3.51 12.81 -11.73
N MET A 211 -3.61 11.97 -10.69
CA MET A 211 -3.64 12.39 -9.29
C MET A 211 -2.24 12.52 -8.67
N GLY A 212 -1.19 12.20 -9.44
CA GLY A 212 0.20 12.27 -9.02
C GLY A 212 0.68 11.00 -8.29
N VAL A 213 0.10 9.84 -8.56
CA VAL A 213 0.71 8.55 -8.22
C VAL A 213 1.95 8.35 -9.07
N GLU A 214 3.08 8.06 -8.43
CA GLU A 214 4.38 7.93 -9.10
C GLU A 214 4.75 6.48 -9.41
N GLN A 215 4.24 5.55 -8.60
CA GLN A 215 4.50 4.11 -8.76
C GLN A 215 3.23 3.31 -8.51
N VAL A 216 3.06 2.20 -9.24
CA VAL A 216 1.97 1.24 -9.02
C VAL A 216 2.57 -0.13 -8.70
N PHE A 217 2.16 -0.70 -7.58
CA PHE A 217 2.46 -2.07 -7.17
C PHE A 217 1.25 -2.96 -7.37
N SER A 218 1.33 -3.91 -8.29
CA SER A 218 0.30 -4.90 -8.51
C SER A 218 0.51 -6.13 -7.64
N LEU A 219 -0.46 -6.45 -6.80
CA LEU A 219 -0.55 -7.74 -6.12
C LEU A 219 -1.16 -8.74 -7.09
N ASN A 220 -0.37 -9.69 -7.57
CA ASN A 220 -0.82 -10.76 -8.42
C ASN A 220 -0.87 -12.08 -7.63
N ALA A 221 -1.44 -13.12 -8.20
CA ALA A 221 -1.75 -14.37 -7.52
C ALA A 221 -2.72 -14.17 -6.35
N ILE A 222 -3.78 -13.41 -6.60
CA ILE A 222 -4.84 -13.15 -5.62
C ILE A 222 -5.79 -14.36 -5.54
N GLY A 223 -5.76 -15.04 -4.41
CA GLY A 223 -6.70 -16.10 -4.09
C GLY A 223 -6.56 -17.39 -4.91
N PRO A 224 -7.66 -17.90 -5.47
CA PRO A 224 -7.69 -19.15 -6.21
C PRO A 224 -7.14 -19.02 -7.64
N GLU A 225 -6.36 -17.97 -7.93
CA GLU A 225 -5.69 -17.78 -9.21
C GLU A 225 -4.64 -18.88 -9.43
N SER A 226 -4.69 -19.52 -10.58
CA SER A 226 -3.69 -20.51 -10.95
C SER A 226 -2.35 -19.86 -11.32
N HIS A 227 -1.28 -20.63 -11.30
CA HIS A 227 0.03 -20.16 -11.78
C HIS A 227 -0.03 -19.68 -13.24
N GLU A 228 -0.79 -20.37 -14.09
CA GLU A 228 -0.95 -20.00 -15.49
C GLU A 228 -1.66 -18.66 -15.66
N GLU A 229 -2.74 -18.41 -14.92
CA GLU A 229 -3.46 -17.14 -14.91
C GLU A 229 -2.56 -16.00 -14.42
N THR A 230 -1.83 -16.21 -13.33
CA THR A 230 -0.86 -15.23 -12.81
C THR A 230 0.23 -14.91 -13.86
N MET A 231 0.80 -15.92 -14.51
CA MET A 231 1.80 -15.73 -15.55
C MET A 231 1.24 -15.00 -16.77
N ASN A 232 -0.03 -15.27 -17.14
CA ASN A 232 -0.70 -14.53 -18.21
C ASN A 232 -0.88 -13.06 -17.83
N THR A 233 -1.34 -12.75 -16.61
CA THR A 233 -1.44 -11.38 -16.09
C THR A 233 -0.11 -10.64 -16.17
N LEU A 234 0.98 -11.24 -15.70
CA LEU A 234 2.32 -10.66 -15.76
C LEU A 234 2.78 -10.42 -17.21
N LYS A 235 2.48 -11.35 -18.11
CA LYS A 235 2.77 -11.22 -19.55
C LYS A 235 2.00 -10.04 -20.15
N MET A 236 0.69 -9.93 -19.88
CA MET A 236 -0.13 -8.80 -20.36
C MET A 236 0.40 -7.46 -19.88
N PHE A 237 0.79 -7.35 -18.60
CA PHE A 237 1.42 -6.15 -18.09
C PHE A 237 2.77 -5.86 -18.78
N GLY A 238 3.61 -6.88 -18.97
CA GLY A 238 4.92 -6.74 -19.59
C GLY A 238 4.90 -6.39 -21.07
N GLU A 239 3.92 -6.89 -21.82
CA GLU A 239 3.82 -6.71 -23.26
C GLU A 239 2.97 -5.51 -23.68
N HIS A 240 1.99 -5.10 -22.87
CA HIS A 240 1.03 -4.07 -23.24
C HIS A 240 1.05 -2.85 -22.32
N VAL A 241 0.91 -3.04 -21.00
CA VAL A 241 0.72 -1.93 -20.06
C VAL A 241 2.02 -1.18 -19.79
N ILE A 242 3.07 -1.87 -19.37
CA ILE A 242 4.37 -1.26 -19.07
C ILE A 242 4.99 -0.55 -20.28
N PRO A 243 5.00 -1.13 -21.50
CA PRO A 243 5.54 -0.45 -22.67
C PRO A 243 4.81 0.83 -23.04
N TYR A 244 3.49 0.89 -22.82
CA TYR A 244 2.70 2.10 -23.03
C TYR A 244 3.23 3.27 -22.19
N PHE A 245 3.40 3.11 -20.89
CA PHE A 245 3.92 4.16 -20.00
C PHE A 245 5.37 4.50 -20.29
N LYS A 246 6.23 3.51 -20.58
CA LYS A 246 7.61 3.77 -21.01
C LYS A 246 7.71 4.61 -22.28
N ALA A 247 6.78 4.45 -23.23
CA ALA A 247 6.73 5.26 -24.43
C ALA A 247 6.22 6.68 -24.13
N LYS A 248 5.23 6.82 -23.27
CA LYS A 248 4.67 8.09 -22.79
C LYS A 248 5.75 8.94 -22.10
N ASP A 249 6.50 8.36 -21.17
CA ASP A 249 7.60 9.02 -20.44
C ASP A 249 8.70 9.54 -21.39
N LYS A 250 9.11 8.72 -22.37
CA LYS A 250 10.09 9.13 -23.38
C LYS A 250 9.59 10.32 -24.21
N ALA A 251 8.31 10.32 -24.57
CA ALA A 251 7.71 11.41 -25.34
C ALA A 251 7.65 12.72 -24.55
N GLN A 252 7.37 12.66 -23.25
CA GLN A 252 7.37 13.82 -22.35
C GLN A 252 8.78 14.36 -22.14
N THR A 253 9.76 13.51 -21.88
CA THR A 253 11.17 13.90 -21.70
C THR A 253 11.75 14.58 -22.96
N ASN A 254 11.36 14.12 -24.15
CA ASN A 254 11.81 14.72 -25.42
C ASN A 254 11.16 16.08 -25.72
N LYS A 255 9.97 16.37 -25.15
CA LYS A 255 9.31 17.68 -25.30
C LYS A 255 9.84 18.72 -24.30
N ALA A 256 10.48 18.29 -23.23
CA ALA A 256 11.04 19.16 -22.19
C ALA A 256 12.51 19.60 -22.48
N LYS A 257 13.13 19.03 -23.50
CA LYS A 257 14.45 19.42 -24.06
C LYS A 257 14.30 20.31 -25.25
#